data_786259bbccd40582162ae9082f0fcc83
#
_entry.id   786259bbccd40582162ae9082f0fcc83
#
_cell.length_a   1.000
_cell.length_b   1.000
_cell.length_c   1.000
_cell.angle_alpha   90.00
_cell.angle_beta   90.00
_cell.angle_gamma   90.00
#
_symmetry.space_group_name_H-M   'P 1'
#
loop_
_entity.id
_entity.type
_entity.pdbx_description
1 polymer ?
#
loop_
_entity_poly.entity_id
_entity_poly.type
_entity_poly.pdbx_seq_one_letter_code
_entity_poly.pdbx_strand_id
1 'polypeptide(L)'
;ASGWRGFLYRLQAHLVRSISGVKLTTNTKLITRISGGIGNQIFCYAAARRMALVNNAELVIDDVSGFAYDHDYQRNYQLDHFNISCRKATEAERFEPFSRVRRYLKRRINQQRPFAERRYIQQEGIDFDPRLLQVKPRGTLYLEGCWQSEGYFKDVEATIRQDLQIKPPTDVVNLSMAEKIRNHTAIAVHVRFFDEPQTGRGINNAPGDYYRRAVVEMERRVPDSHYFLFSDQPEAASARIPQPDARVTLVAHNRGDEHAYADLWLMTQCQHFIIANSTFSWWGAWLAAHPVKLVIAPGFEIMATKRVTSWGFNGLLPRHWILK
;
A
#
# COMPACT_ATOMS: atom_id res chain seq x y z
N ALA A 1 8.32 30.15 -40.15
CA ALA A 1 7.57 29.01 -39.49
C ALA A 1 7.94 28.77 -38.02
N SER A 2 8.67 29.69 -37.35
CA SER A 2 9.17 29.52 -35.97
C SER A 2 8.39 30.34 -34.91
N GLY A 3 7.42 31.14 -35.28
CA GLY A 3 6.69 32.01 -34.33
C GLY A 3 5.51 31.36 -33.59
N TRP A 4 4.88 30.35 -34.17
CA TRP A 4 3.63 29.76 -33.65
C TRP A 4 3.83 28.75 -32.51
N ARG A 5 4.97 28.06 -32.42
CA ARG A 5 5.27 27.13 -31.35
C ARG A 5 5.55 27.81 -30.00
N GLY A 6 6.16 29.00 -30.03
CA GLY A 6 6.42 29.79 -28.81
C GLY A 6 5.16 30.42 -28.20
N PHE A 7 4.16 30.74 -29.04
CA PHE A 7 2.89 31.28 -28.58
C PHE A 7 2.00 30.25 -27.88
N LEU A 8 1.94 29.02 -28.41
CA LEU A 8 1.19 27.93 -27.80
C LEU A 8 1.80 27.47 -26.45
N TYR A 9 3.12 27.48 -26.33
CA TYR A 9 3.80 27.15 -25.05
C TYR A 9 3.53 28.19 -23.95
N ARG A 10 3.46 29.47 -24.31
CA ARG A 10 3.13 30.57 -23.38
C ARG A 10 1.65 30.56 -22.96
N LEU A 11 0.74 30.19 -23.85
CA LEU A 11 -0.67 30.02 -23.52
C LEU A 11 -0.93 28.84 -22.59
N GLN A 12 -0.24 27.68 -22.79
CA GLN A 12 -0.31 26.57 -21.87
C GLN A 12 0.28 26.89 -20.49
N ALA A 13 1.40 27.63 -20.43
CA ALA A 13 2.00 28.04 -19.16
C ALA A 13 1.14 29.07 -18.40
N HIS A 14 0.39 29.93 -19.10
CA HIS A 14 -0.55 30.84 -18.45
C HIS A 14 -1.83 30.16 -17.98
N LEU A 15 -2.37 29.17 -18.71
CA LEU A 15 -3.52 28.40 -18.25
C LEU A 15 -3.18 27.55 -16.99
N VAL A 16 -1.99 26.97 -16.91
CA VAL A 16 -1.56 26.20 -15.74
C VAL A 16 -1.33 27.09 -14.51
N ARG A 17 -0.88 28.34 -14.68
CA ARG A 17 -0.75 29.31 -13.57
C ARG A 17 -2.06 29.93 -13.10
N SER A 18 -3.08 29.99 -13.93
CA SER A 18 -4.40 30.54 -13.57
C SER A 18 -5.26 29.56 -12.76
N ILE A 19 -4.94 28.27 -12.74
CA ILE A 19 -5.69 27.24 -11.97
C ILE A 19 -5.17 27.10 -10.53
N SER A 20 -3.98 27.63 -10.21
CA SER A 20 -3.38 27.51 -8.87
C SER A 20 -3.87 28.52 -7.82
N GLY A 21 -4.86 29.37 -8.15
CA GLY A 21 -5.32 30.45 -7.25
C GLY A 21 -6.77 30.38 -6.78
N VAL A 22 -7.59 29.45 -7.27
CA VAL A 22 -8.96 29.31 -6.79
C VAL A 22 -8.97 28.35 -5.60
N LYS A 23 -8.92 28.87 -4.38
CA LYS A 23 -9.41 28.16 -3.18
C LYS A 23 -10.92 27.94 -3.37
N LEU A 24 -11.30 26.90 -4.11
CA LEU A 24 -12.66 26.38 -4.06
C LEU A 24 -12.89 25.91 -2.62
N THR A 25 -13.66 26.65 -1.85
CA THR A 25 -14.17 26.22 -0.56
C THR A 25 -15.15 25.09 -0.80
N THR A 26 -14.60 23.88 -1.00
CA THR A 26 -15.43 22.70 -1.12
C THR A 26 -16.01 22.40 0.26
N ASN A 27 -17.33 22.46 0.36
CA ASN A 27 -18.04 22.12 1.60
C ASN A 27 -18.05 20.59 1.83
N THR A 28 -17.29 19.83 1.02
CA THR A 28 -17.23 18.37 1.05
C THR A 28 -15.89 17.92 1.63
N LYS A 29 -15.97 17.06 2.62
CA LYS A 29 -14.84 16.53 3.37
C LYS A 29 -14.88 15.01 3.39
N LEU A 30 -13.74 14.39 3.12
CA LEU A 30 -13.54 12.95 3.25
C LEU A 30 -12.53 12.69 4.37
N ILE A 31 -12.96 11.96 5.40
CA ILE A 31 -12.08 11.54 6.50
C ILE A 31 -11.80 10.05 6.31
N THR A 32 -10.54 9.66 6.23
CA THR A 32 -10.16 8.24 6.17
C THR A 32 -9.49 7.81 7.46
N ARG A 33 -9.94 6.67 8.00
CA ARG A 33 -9.35 6.05 9.17
C ARG A 33 -8.19 5.15 8.75
N ILE A 34 -6.99 5.53 9.15
CA ILE A 34 -5.77 4.75 8.87
C ILE A 34 -5.60 3.68 9.95
N SER A 35 -5.25 2.44 9.55
CA SER A 35 -5.06 1.33 10.49
C SER A 35 -4.17 0.22 9.91
N GLY A 36 -3.67 -0.65 10.78
CA GLY A 36 -2.82 -1.78 10.41
C GLY A 36 -1.39 -1.41 10.07
N GLY A 37 -0.62 -2.34 9.52
CA GLY A 37 0.75 -2.10 9.05
C GLY A 37 0.81 -1.17 7.84
N ILE A 38 2.02 -0.69 7.51
CA ILE A 38 2.26 0.34 6.48
C ILE A 38 1.55 0.04 5.15
N GLY A 39 1.54 -1.21 4.68
CA GLY A 39 0.86 -1.58 3.43
C GLY A 39 -0.66 -1.37 3.48
N ASN A 40 -1.31 -1.66 4.60
CA ASN A 40 -2.73 -1.38 4.79
C ASN A 40 -2.99 0.12 4.88
N GLN A 41 -2.13 0.85 5.57
CA GLN A 41 -2.22 2.32 5.68
C GLN A 41 -2.19 2.98 4.31
N ILE A 42 -1.30 2.53 3.43
CA ILE A 42 -1.19 3.04 2.05
C ILE A 42 -2.47 2.73 1.26
N PHE A 43 -3.06 1.55 1.39
CA PHE A 43 -4.33 1.22 0.73
C PHE A 43 -5.49 2.10 1.23
N CYS A 44 -5.62 2.29 2.55
CA CYS A 44 -6.61 3.22 3.12
C CYS A 44 -6.48 4.61 2.52
N TYR A 45 -5.25 5.12 2.43
CA TYR A 45 -4.93 6.41 1.85
C TYR A 45 -5.29 6.48 0.37
N ALA A 46 -4.80 5.54 -0.45
CA ALA A 46 -4.92 5.58 -1.90
C ALA A 46 -6.39 5.58 -2.37
N ALA A 47 -7.23 4.73 -1.77
CA ALA A 47 -8.66 4.70 -2.07
C ALA A 47 -9.36 6.01 -1.68
N ALA A 48 -9.06 6.55 -0.49
CA ALA A 48 -9.61 7.81 -0.02
C ALA A 48 -9.11 9.00 -0.85
N ARG A 49 -7.84 9.00 -1.24
CA ARG A 49 -7.23 10.04 -2.08
C ARG A 49 -7.91 10.13 -3.44
N ARG A 50 -8.11 9.00 -4.09
CA ARG A 50 -8.85 8.96 -5.36
C ARG A 50 -10.27 9.51 -5.19
N MET A 51 -10.98 9.06 -4.15
CA MET A 51 -12.34 9.54 -3.89
C MET A 51 -12.37 11.06 -3.64
N ALA A 52 -11.41 11.60 -2.89
CA ALA A 52 -11.29 13.04 -2.66
C ALA A 52 -11.02 13.81 -3.96
N LEU A 53 -10.11 13.33 -4.80
CA LEU A 53 -9.76 13.95 -6.08
C LEU A 53 -10.97 14.04 -7.03
N VAL A 54 -11.64 12.91 -7.27
CA VAL A 54 -12.75 12.87 -8.26
C VAL A 54 -14.00 13.62 -7.79
N ASN A 55 -14.12 13.87 -6.50
CA ASN A 55 -15.25 14.61 -5.92
C ASN A 55 -14.88 16.04 -5.49
N ASN A 56 -13.66 16.49 -5.77
CA ASN A 56 -13.15 17.78 -5.33
C ASN A 56 -13.38 18.04 -3.84
N ALA A 57 -13.07 17.03 -3.00
CA ALA A 57 -13.26 17.06 -1.56
C ALA A 57 -11.92 17.25 -0.82
N GLU A 58 -11.97 17.87 0.35
CA GLU A 58 -10.83 17.91 1.27
C GLU A 58 -10.59 16.49 1.82
N LEU A 59 -9.36 15.96 1.67
CA LEU A 59 -8.95 14.72 2.32
C LEU A 59 -8.37 15.01 3.70
N VAL A 60 -8.85 14.28 4.70
CA VAL A 60 -8.42 14.36 6.11
C VAL A 60 -8.06 12.97 6.60
N ILE A 61 -6.97 12.84 7.34
CA ILE A 61 -6.45 11.58 7.83
C ILE A 61 -6.75 11.43 9.33
N ASP A 62 -7.52 10.40 9.71
CA ASP A 62 -7.60 9.95 11.10
C ASP A 62 -6.41 8.99 11.36
N ASP A 63 -5.35 9.54 11.90
CA ASP A 63 -4.07 8.89 12.19
C ASP A 63 -3.99 8.28 13.59
N VAL A 64 -5.06 8.34 14.37
CA VAL A 64 -5.09 7.94 15.79
C VAL A 64 -6.00 6.76 16.04
N SER A 65 -7.27 6.87 15.62
CA SER A 65 -8.31 5.93 16.09
C SER A 65 -8.14 4.50 15.58
N GLY A 66 -7.34 4.31 14.52
CA GLY A 66 -7.04 3.00 13.95
C GLY A 66 -6.04 2.18 14.75
N PHE A 67 -5.28 2.84 15.61
CA PHE A 67 -4.20 2.22 16.39
C PHE A 67 -4.53 2.08 17.89
N ALA A 68 -5.54 2.79 18.36
CA ALA A 68 -5.89 2.89 19.78
C ALA A 68 -6.18 1.54 20.49
N TYR A 69 -6.41 0.47 19.73
CA TYR A 69 -6.74 -0.87 20.24
C TYR A 69 -5.95 -1.97 19.54
N ASP A 70 -4.83 -1.64 18.92
CA ASP A 70 -3.90 -2.62 18.32
C ASP A 70 -2.91 -3.11 19.39
N HIS A 71 -3.38 -4.02 20.25
CA HIS A 71 -2.56 -4.59 21.33
C HIS A 71 -1.67 -5.73 20.84
N ASP A 72 -2.03 -6.38 19.74
CA ASP A 72 -1.34 -7.56 19.24
C ASP A 72 -0.07 -7.18 18.46
N TYR A 73 -0.17 -6.19 17.57
CA TYR A 73 0.95 -5.77 16.70
C TYR A 73 1.57 -4.43 17.09
N GLN A 74 0.91 -3.65 17.94
CA GLN A 74 1.36 -2.31 18.40
C GLN A 74 1.76 -1.39 17.23
N ARG A 75 0.97 -1.41 16.16
CA ARG A 75 1.23 -0.62 14.96
C ARG A 75 1.06 0.87 15.22
N ASN A 76 1.85 1.66 14.49
CA ASN A 76 1.82 3.11 14.55
C ASN A 76 1.56 3.69 13.15
N TYR A 77 1.15 4.95 13.12
CA TYR A 77 0.98 5.69 11.88
C TYR A 77 2.34 5.92 11.20
N GLN A 78 2.45 5.57 9.90
CA GLN A 78 3.71 5.62 9.17
C GLN A 78 3.64 6.43 7.86
N LEU A 79 2.50 7.03 7.54
CA LEU A 79 2.38 7.76 6.26
C LEU A 79 3.14 9.10 6.25
N ASP A 80 3.71 9.55 7.36
CA ASP A 80 4.61 10.71 7.42
C ASP A 80 5.93 10.47 6.66
N HIS A 81 6.27 9.21 6.34
CA HIS A 81 7.42 8.84 5.52
C HIS A 81 7.20 9.04 4.01
N PHE A 82 6.00 9.44 3.60
CA PHE A 82 5.65 9.68 2.20
C PHE A 82 5.47 11.17 1.90
N ASN A 83 5.33 11.51 0.61
CA ASN A 83 5.10 12.88 0.17
C ASN A 83 3.60 13.27 0.22
N ILE A 84 2.95 12.91 1.32
CA ILE A 84 1.52 13.13 1.53
C ILE A 84 1.28 14.51 2.15
N SER A 85 0.42 15.30 1.54
CA SER A 85 0.08 16.66 1.95
C SER A 85 -1.39 16.76 2.40
N CYS A 86 -1.78 15.95 3.39
CA CYS A 86 -3.13 15.99 3.98
C CYS A 86 -3.05 16.36 5.45
N ARG A 87 -4.03 17.14 5.93
CA ARG A 87 -4.10 17.42 7.35
C ARG A 87 -4.63 16.21 8.13
N LYS A 88 -4.24 16.14 9.39
CA LYS A 88 -4.73 15.17 10.36
C LYS A 88 -6.08 15.59 10.94
N ALA A 89 -6.88 14.60 11.34
CA ALA A 89 -8.21 14.82 11.88
C ALA A 89 -8.15 15.43 13.30
N THR A 90 -9.05 16.36 13.58
CA THR A 90 -9.27 16.87 14.93
C THR A 90 -9.98 15.85 15.82
N GLU A 91 -9.97 16.03 17.12
CA GLU A 91 -10.68 15.18 18.08
C GLU A 91 -12.17 15.03 17.74
N ALA A 92 -12.82 16.13 17.36
CA ALA A 92 -14.25 16.11 16.96
C ALA A 92 -14.46 15.28 15.69
N GLU A 93 -13.53 15.34 14.71
CA GLU A 93 -13.58 14.57 13.47
C GLU A 93 -13.32 13.07 13.72
N ARG A 94 -12.54 12.72 14.76
CA ARG A 94 -12.34 11.35 15.24
C ARG A 94 -13.45 10.85 16.17
N PHE A 95 -14.49 11.69 16.39
CA PHE A 95 -15.63 11.40 17.28
C PHE A 95 -15.27 11.31 18.76
N GLU A 96 -14.22 11.97 19.21
CA GLU A 96 -13.85 12.04 20.62
C GLU A 96 -14.75 13.03 21.39
N PRO A 97 -14.94 12.83 22.69
CA PRO A 97 -14.68 11.62 23.45
C PRO A 97 -15.66 10.48 23.06
N PHE A 98 -15.37 9.26 23.51
CA PHE A 98 -16.18 8.05 23.23
C PHE A 98 -16.20 7.61 21.77
N SER A 99 -15.12 7.81 21.05
CA SER A 99 -14.98 7.59 19.61
C SER A 99 -15.45 6.20 19.15
N ARG A 100 -15.18 5.13 19.93
CA ARG A 100 -15.62 3.75 19.64
C ARG A 100 -17.14 3.62 19.59
N VAL A 101 -17.83 4.14 20.62
CA VAL A 101 -19.31 4.08 20.71
C VAL A 101 -19.93 4.93 19.60
N ARG A 102 -19.42 6.15 19.40
CA ARG A 102 -19.95 7.05 18.36
C ARG A 102 -19.75 6.48 16.96
N ARG A 103 -18.60 5.86 16.65
CA ARG A 103 -18.40 5.15 15.37
C ARG A 103 -19.35 3.97 15.22
N TYR A 104 -19.53 3.16 16.26
CA TYR A 104 -20.47 2.05 16.24
C TYR A 104 -21.89 2.52 15.89
N LEU A 105 -22.41 3.55 16.56
CA LEU A 105 -23.73 4.11 16.30
C LEU A 105 -23.84 4.68 14.88
N LYS A 106 -22.85 5.47 14.45
CA LYS A 106 -22.83 6.02 13.07
C LYS A 106 -22.83 4.93 12.02
N ARG A 107 -22.07 3.86 12.23
CA ARG A 107 -22.00 2.68 11.35
C ARG A 107 -23.37 2.02 11.24
N ARG A 108 -24.02 1.71 12.37
CA ARG A 108 -25.33 1.08 12.41
C ARG A 108 -26.41 1.92 11.70
N ILE A 109 -26.43 3.21 11.93
CA ILE A 109 -27.38 4.12 11.27
C ILE A 109 -27.13 4.18 9.75
N ASN A 110 -25.87 4.24 9.33
CA ASN A 110 -25.52 4.33 7.91
C ASN A 110 -25.73 3.01 7.15
N GLN A 111 -25.59 1.85 7.80
CA GLN A 111 -25.87 0.55 7.18
C GLN A 111 -27.32 0.40 6.70
N GLN A 112 -28.26 1.13 7.32
CA GLN A 112 -29.67 1.13 6.91
C GLN A 112 -29.96 2.02 5.69
N ARG A 113 -28.98 2.84 5.27
CA ARG A 113 -29.11 3.74 4.10
C ARG A 113 -28.62 3.07 2.84
N PRO A 114 -29.14 3.46 1.66
CA PRO A 114 -28.53 3.12 0.39
C PRO A 114 -27.04 3.47 0.39
N PHE A 115 -26.19 2.62 -0.17
CA PHE A 115 -24.73 2.76 -0.09
C PHE A 115 -24.25 4.15 -0.54
N ALA A 116 -24.80 4.69 -1.63
CA ALA A 116 -24.44 5.99 -2.18
C ALA A 116 -24.82 7.20 -1.28
N GLU A 117 -25.74 7.02 -0.32
CA GLU A 117 -26.21 8.07 0.60
C GLU A 117 -25.53 8.02 1.98
N ARG A 118 -24.68 7.03 2.20
CA ARG A 118 -23.98 6.86 3.46
C ARG A 118 -22.98 7.99 3.70
N ARG A 119 -22.97 8.51 4.91
CA ARG A 119 -21.96 9.47 5.41
C ARG A 119 -20.91 8.80 6.30
N TYR A 120 -21.04 7.54 6.54
CA TYR A 120 -20.07 6.65 7.17
C TYR A 120 -20.10 5.35 6.38
N ILE A 121 -19.01 5.05 5.67
CA ILE A 121 -18.86 3.82 4.91
C ILE A 121 -17.77 2.98 5.57
N GLN A 122 -18.18 1.81 6.05
CA GLN A 122 -17.27 0.75 6.43
C GLN A 122 -17.21 -0.27 5.31
N GLN A 123 -16.01 -0.74 5.00
CA GLN A 123 -15.81 -1.82 4.02
C GLN A 123 -16.62 -3.06 4.43
N GLU A 124 -17.38 -3.58 3.47
CA GLU A 124 -18.16 -4.80 3.61
C GLU A 124 -17.44 -5.93 2.86
N GLY A 125 -16.93 -6.94 3.60
CA GLY A 125 -16.11 -7.99 2.99
C GLY A 125 -14.70 -7.53 2.64
N ILE A 126 -14.01 -8.33 1.84
CA ILE A 126 -12.60 -8.11 1.44
C ILE A 126 -12.44 -7.88 -0.06
N ASP A 127 -13.39 -8.33 -0.88
CA ASP A 127 -13.37 -8.19 -2.32
C ASP A 127 -13.46 -6.74 -2.78
N PHE A 128 -13.03 -6.49 -4.01
CA PHE A 128 -13.22 -5.20 -4.65
C PHE A 128 -14.70 -4.86 -4.78
N ASP A 129 -15.10 -3.74 -4.19
CA ASP A 129 -16.48 -3.23 -4.24
C ASP A 129 -16.59 -2.01 -5.15
N PRO A 130 -17.09 -2.15 -6.38
CA PRO A 130 -17.20 -1.05 -7.32
C PRO A 130 -18.17 0.05 -6.88
N ARG A 131 -19.06 -0.20 -5.91
CA ARG A 131 -19.98 0.82 -5.39
C ARG A 131 -19.23 2.02 -4.82
N LEU A 132 -18.03 1.80 -4.23
CA LEU A 132 -17.21 2.89 -3.68
C LEU A 132 -16.80 3.91 -4.75
N LEU A 133 -16.55 3.47 -5.99
CA LEU A 133 -16.15 4.35 -7.07
C LEU A 133 -17.25 5.33 -7.50
N GLN A 134 -18.50 5.01 -7.21
CA GLN A 134 -19.68 5.77 -7.61
C GLN A 134 -20.19 6.73 -6.54
N VAL A 135 -19.63 6.66 -5.32
CA VAL A 135 -20.05 7.52 -4.20
C VAL A 135 -19.71 8.97 -4.50
N LYS A 136 -20.74 9.82 -4.39
CA LYS A 136 -20.60 11.29 -4.48
C LYS A 136 -20.90 11.89 -3.10
N PRO A 137 -19.89 12.12 -2.26
CA PRO A 137 -20.08 12.57 -0.91
C PRO A 137 -20.71 13.98 -0.87
N ARG A 138 -21.64 14.18 0.05
CA ARG A 138 -22.23 15.50 0.34
C ARG A 138 -21.92 15.85 1.79
N GLY A 139 -21.19 16.96 2.02
CA GLY A 139 -20.70 17.33 3.34
C GLY A 139 -19.58 16.39 3.81
N THR A 140 -19.63 15.91 5.05
CA THR A 140 -18.57 15.03 5.59
C THR A 140 -18.89 13.56 5.38
N LEU A 141 -17.99 12.83 4.74
CA LEU A 141 -17.97 11.36 4.64
C LEU A 141 -16.82 10.82 5.46
N TYR A 142 -17.08 9.82 6.29
CA TYR A 142 -16.07 9.05 7.02
C TYR A 142 -15.91 7.66 6.38
N LEU A 143 -14.66 7.30 6.04
CA LEU A 143 -14.31 6.06 5.36
C LEU A 143 -13.48 5.16 6.27
N GLU A 144 -13.92 3.92 6.45
CA GLU A 144 -13.27 2.90 7.28
C GLU A 144 -13.12 1.59 6.50
N GLY A 145 -11.89 1.14 6.29
CA GLY A 145 -11.56 -0.10 5.58
C GLY A 145 -10.17 -0.05 4.98
N CYS A 146 -9.65 -1.22 4.61
CA CYS A 146 -8.33 -1.30 3.98
C CYS A 146 -8.37 -1.07 2.46
N TRP A 147 -9.48 -1.40 1.78
CA TRP A 147 -9.70 -1.16 0.35
C TRP A 147 -8.57 -1.71 -0.54
N GLN A 148 -8.20 -2.97 -0.31
CA GLN A 148 -7.01 -3.62 -0.87
C GLN A 148 -7.19 -3.99 -2.35
N SER A 149 -7.22 -3.00 -3.23
CA SER A 149 -7.27 -3.20 -4.69
C SER A 149 -6.78 -1.96 -5.42
N GLU A 150 -5.97 -2.13 -6.47
CA GLU A 150 -5.64 -1.02 -7.37
C GLU A 150 -6.88 -0.46 -8.09
N GLY A 151 -7.93 -1.25 -8.20
CA GLY A 151 -9.19 -0.84 -8.81
C GLY A 151 -9.83 0.40 -8.15
N TYR A 152 -9.49 0.68 -6.88
CA TYR A 152 -9.98 1.86 -6.19
C TYR A 152 -9.27 3.17 -6.57
N PHE A 153 -8.09 3.12 -7.20
CA PHE A 153 -7.28 4.32 -7.45
C PHE A 153 -6.48 4.30 -8.77
N LYS A 154 -6.67 3.28 -9.61
CA LYS A 154 -5.92 3.12 -10.85
C LYS A 154 -6.13 4.27 -11.84
N ASP A 155 -7.30 4.88 -11.88
CA ASP A 155 -7.63 6.01 -12.74
C ASP A 155 -6.88 7.31 -12.36
N VAL A 156 -6.28 7.35 -11.18
CA VAL A 156 -5.44 8.45 -10.67
C VAL A 156 -4.02 7.99 -10.29
N GLU A 157 -3.55 6.90 -10.90
CA GLU A 157 -2.28 6.24 -10.58
C GLU A 157 -1.10 7.21 -10.49
N ALA A 158 -0.98 8.14 -11.43
CA ALA A 158 0.13 9.11 -11.44
C ALA A 158 0.16 9.97 -10.17
N THR A 159 -1.00 10.44 -9.70
CA THR A 159 -1.09 11.22 -8.45
C THR A 159 -0.76 10.34 -7.24
N ILE A 160 -1.26 9.11 -7.20
CA ILE A 160 -0.97 8.19 -6.10
C ILE A 160 0.53 7.87 -6.03
N ARG A 161 1.20 7.65 -7.16
CA ARG A 161 2.65 7.44 -7.21
C ARG A 161 3.44 8.65 -6.75
N GLN A 162 2.98 9.87 -7.08
CA GLN A 162 3.60 11.11 -6.62
C GLN A 162 3.45 11.30 -5.10
N ASP A 163 2.23 11.11 -4.57
CA ASP A 163 1.95 11.25 -3.15
C ASP A 163 2.69 10.17 -2.33
N LEU A 164 2.84 8.96 -2.88
CA LEU A 164 3.48 7.81 -2.24
C LEU A 164 4.98 7.69 -2.53
N GLN A 165 5.63 8.74 -3.00
CA GLN A 165 7.10 8.78 -3.01
C GLN A 165 7.61 8.67 -1.58
N ILE A 166 8.40 7.62 -1.33
CA ILE A 166 8.98 7.36 -0.02
C ILE A 166 10.17 8.29 0.18
N LYS A 167 10.19 8.99 1.31
CA LYS A 167 11.36 9.78 1.72
C LYS A 167 12.52 8.84 2.00
N PRO A 168 13.64 8.95 1.28
CA PRO A 168 14.77 8.04 1.48
C PRO A 168 15.27 8.07 2.91
N PRO A 169 15.64 6.90 3.49
CA PRO A 169 16.41 6.87 4.73
C PRO A 169 17.72 7.64 4.57
N THR A 170 18.20 8.25 5.66
CA THR A 170 19.42 9.06 5.62
C THR A 170 20.64 8.34 6.20
N ASP A 171 20.44 7.19 6.80
CA ASP A 171 21.51 6.39 7.39
C ASP A 171 22.36 5.66 6.34
N VAL A 172 23.65 5.50 6.64
CA VAL A 172 24.64 4.94 5.74
C VAL A 172 24.33 3.49 5.36
N VAL A 173 23.73 2.71 6.25
CA VAL A 173 23.46 1.28 6.02
C VAL A 173 22.40 1.11 4.94
N ASN A 174 21.30 1.84 5.03
CA ASN A 174 20.26 1.84 3.99
C ASN A 174 20.77 2.39 2.66
N LEU A 175 21.55 3.48 2.67
CA LEU A 175 22.11 4.06 1.45
C LEU A 175 23.07 3.10 0.75
N SER A 176 23.95 2.43 1.48
CA SER A 176 24.90 1.42 0.94
C SER A 176 24.13 0.19 0.40
N MET A 177 23.07 -0.24 1.10
CA MET A 177 22.24 -1.34 0.61
C MET A 177 21.52 -0.97 -0.68
N ALA A 178 20.99 0.23 -0.79
CA ALA A 178 20.35 0.72 -2.02
C ALA A 178 21.35 0.81 -3.20
N GLU A 179 22.59 1.21 -2.94
CA GLU A 179 23.65 1.19 -3.95
C GLU A 179 23.96 -0.25 -4.39
N LYS A 180 24.09 -1.18 -3.43
CA LYS A 180 24.27 -2.59 -3.73
C LYS A 180 23.14 -3.14 -4.60
N ILE A 181 21.87 -2.82 -4.28
CA ILE A 181 20.69 -3.22 -5.05
C ILE A 181 20.80 -2.70 -6.49
N ARG A 182 21.09 -1.42 -6.68
CA ARG A 182 21.18 -0.79 -8.02
C ARG A 182 22.31 -1.32 -8.89
N ASN A 183 23.36 -1.88 -8.28
CA ASN A 183 24.50 -2.46 -9.00
C ASN A 183 24.26 -3.90 -9.49
N HIS A 184 23.06 -4.47 -9.26
CA HIS A 184 22.69 -5.82 -9.68
C HIS A 184 21.38 -5.80 -10.48
N THR A 185 21.16 -6.87 -11.24
CA THR A 185 19.79 -7.22 -11.67
C THR A 185 19.05 -7.76 -10.45
N ALA A 186 18.45 -6.83 -9.70
CA ALA A 186 17.98 -7.08 -8.35
C ALA A 186 16.54 -7.61 -8.33
N ILE A 187 16.35 -8.74 -7.64
CA ILE A 187 15.03 -9.31 -7.34
C ILE A 187 14.74 -9.12 -5.85
N ALA A 188 13.69 -8.37 -5.51
CA ALA A 188 13.19 -8.35 -4.15
C ALA A 188 12.40 -9.62 -3.87
N VAL A 189 12.79 -10.36 -2.84
CA VAL A 189 12.01 -11.51 -2.34
C VAL A 189 11.50 -11.16 -0.97
N HIS A 190 10.20 -11.22 -0.78
CA HIS A 190 9.60 -11.03 0.53
C HIS A 190 9.03 -12.35 1.07
N VAL A 191 9.52 -12.74 2.23
CA VAL A 191 9.02 -13.90 2.98
C VAL A 191 8.38 -13.41 4.27
N ARG A 192 7.12 -13.73 4.48
CA ARG A 192 6.37 -13.34 5.68
C ARG A 192 5.95 -14.56 6.47
N PHE A 193 6.27 -14.59 7.75
CA PHE A 193 5.98 -15.72 8.63
C PHE A 193 4.76 -15.50 9.54
N PHE A 194 4.24 -14.27 9.66
CA PHE A 194 3.16 -13.93 10.59
C PHE A 194 3.40 -14.50 12.00
N ASP A 195 2.70 -15.59 12.37
CA ASP A 195 2.81 -16.22 13.68
C ASP A 195 3.79 -17.41 13.70
N GLU A 196 4.40 -17.77 12.57
CA GLU A 196 5.42 -18.79 12.44
C GLU A 196 6.82 -18.13 12.58
N PRO A 197 7.82 -18.79 13.15
CA PRO A 197 7.87 -20.18 13.64
C PRO A 197 7.38 -20.38 15.07
N GLN A 198 6.96 -19.35 15.78
CA GLN A 198 6.63 -19.38 17.20
C GLN A 198 5.47 -20.34 17.53
N THR A 199 4.50 -20.48 16.66
CA THR A 199 3.33 -21.33 16.86
C THR A 199 3.36 -22.62 16.05
N GLY A 200 4.27 -22.76 15.09
CA GLY A 200 4.36 -23.90 14.17
C GLY A 200 3.12 -24.08 13.28
N ARG A 201 2.24 -23.11 13.24
CA ARG A 201 0.93 -23.25 12.58
C ARG A 201 0.90 -22.80 11.14
N GLY A 202 1.95 -22.24 10.56
CA GLY A 202 2.20 -21.91 9.14
C GLY A 202 1.04 -21.69 8.14
N ILE A 203 -0.19 -21.75 8.61
CA ILE A 203 -1.43 -21.80 7.78
C ILE A 203 -1.64 -20.52 6.97
N ASN A 204 -1.09 -19.41 7.45
CA ASN A 204 -1.27 -18.10 6.85
C ASN A 204 -0.08 -17.67 6.00
N ASN A 205 0.95 -18.47 5.89
CA ASN A 205 2.17 -18.12 5.17
C ASN A 205 2.14 -18.69 3.76
N ALA A 206 2.77 -17.99 2.82
CA ALA A 206 3.06 -18.56 1.53
C ALA A 206 3.96 -19.80 1.73
N PRO A 207 3.57 -20.98 1.19
CA PRO A 207 4.31 -22.23 1.44
C PRO A 207 5.70 -22.17 0.79
N GLY A 208 6.67 -22.90 1.36
CA GLY A 208 8.04 -22.96 0.82
C GLY A 208 8.10 -23.42 -0.64
N ASP A 209 7.15 -24.25 -1.06
CA ASP A 209 7.02 -24.70 -2.43
C ASP A 209 6.67 -23.54 -3.41
N TYR A 210 5.88 -22.56 -2.98
CA TYR A 210 5.62 -21.34 -3.74
C TYR A 210 6.93 -20.61 -4.08
N TYR A 211 7.78 -20.36 -3.08
CA TYR A 211 9.04 -19.64 -3.32
C TYR A 211 9.95 -20.40 -4.28
N ARG A 212 10.02 -21.73 -4.16
CA ARG A 212 10.79 -22.57 -5.08
C ARG A 212 10.30 -22.45 -6.53
N ARG A 213 8.98 -22.56 -6.76
CA ARG A 213 8.41 -22.37 -8.10
C ARG A 213 8.60 -20.96 -8.63
N ALA A 214 8.47 -19.96 -7.76
CA ALA A 214 8.65 -18.55 -8.12
C ALA A 214 10.11 -18.26 -8.54
N VAL A 215 11.09 -18.79 -7.80
CA VAL A 215 12.50 -18.65 -8.14
C VAL A 215 12.81 -19.31 -9.49
N VAL A 216 12.34 -20.54 -9.74
CA VAL A 216 12.53 -21.22 -11.02
C VAL A 216 11.93 -20.41 -12.18
N GLU A 217 10.74 -19.86 -12.01
CA GLU A 217 10.12 -19.01 -13.03
C GLU A 217 10.89 -17.70 -13.23
N MET A 218 11.40 -17.10 -12.16
CA MET A 218 12.19 -15.87 -12.25
C MET A 218 13.52 -16.12 -13.00
N GLU A 219 14.27 -17.18 -12.65
CA GLU A 219 15.52 -17.55 -13.33
C GLU A 219 15.32 -17.79 -14.82
N ARG A 220 14.21 -18.43 -15.20
CA ARG A 220 13.89 -18.65 -16.60
C ARG A 220 13.70 -17.35 -17.40
N ARG A 221 13.23 -16.30 -16.76
CA ARG A 221 12.92 -15.00 -17.40
C ARG A 221 14.03 -13.98 -17.26
N VAL A 222 14.72 -14.00 -16.13
CA VAL A 222 15.75 -13.04 -15.74
C VAL A 222 16.95 -13.83 -15.17
N PRO A 223 17.76 -14.45 -16.04
CA PRO A 223 18.92 -15.22 -15.60
C PRO A 223 19.97 -14.31 -14.92
N ASP A 224 20.85 -14.92 -14.14
CA ASP A 224 21.97 -14.25 -13.45
C ASP A 224 21.59 -13.10 -12.51
N SER A 225 20.39 -13.16 -11.96
CA SER A 225 19.88 -12.17 -11.02
C SER A 225 20.45 -12.33 -9.63
N HIS A 226 20.41 -11.26 -8.83
CA HIS A 226 20.75 -11.27 -7.41
C HIS A 226 19.46 -11.07 -6.55
N TYR A 227 19.30 -11.89 -5.53
CA TYR A 227 18.12 -11.93 -4.69
C TYR A 227 18.34 -11.14 -3.39
N PHE A 228 17.55 -10.11 -3.16
CA PHE A 228 17.54 -9.35 -1.92
C PHE A 228 16.33 -9.80 -1.09
N LEU A 229 16.62 -10.43 0.04
CA LEU A 229 15.62 -11.11 0.88
C LEU A 229 15.19 -10.22 2.03
N PHE A 230 13.91 -9.89 2.03
CA PHE A 230 13.21 -9.12 3.08
C PHE A 230 12.31 -10.06 3.87
N SER A 231 12.37 -10.01 5.20
CA SER A 231 11.53 -10.85 6.05
C SER A 231 11.45 -10.31 7.46
N ASP A 232 10.36 -10.65 8.15
CA ASP A 232 10.23 -10.50 9.60
C ASP A 232 11.06 -11.56 10.38
N GLN A 233 11.54 -12.62 9.68
CA GLN A 233 12.39 -13.70 10.22
C GLN A 233 13.50 -14.01 9.20
N PRO A 234 14.52 -13.14 9.03
CA PRO A 234 15.49 -13.24 7.93
C PRO A 234 16.24 -14.58 7.87
N GLU A 235 16.63 -15.12 9.02
CA GLU A 235 17.37 -16.38 9.09
C GLU A 235 16.51 -17.57 8.62
N ALA A 236 15.24 -17.62 9.04
CA ALA A 236 14.30 -18.66 8.62
C ALA A 236 13.90 -18.49 7.14
N ALA A 237 13.89 -17.26 6.63
CA ALA A 237 13.54 -16.95 5.25
C ALA A 237 14.57 -17.47 4.26
N SER A 238 15.87 -17.49 4.60
CA SER A 238 16.95 -18.00 3.74
C SER A 238 16.69 -19.43 3.29
N ALA A 239 16.17 -20.27 4.18
CA ALA A 239 15.86 -21.67 3.87
C ALA A 239 14.73 -21.83 2.83
N ARG A 240 13.96 -20.78 2.54
CA ARG A 240 12.90 -20.78 1.53
C ARG A 240 13.40 -20.49 0.12
N ILE A 241 14.62 -19.96 -0.03
CA ILE A 241 15.15 -19.48 -1.30
C ILE A 241 16.24 -20.45 -1.81
N PRO A 242 15.97 -21.26 -2.83
CA PRO A 242 16.88 -22.28 -3.33
C PRO A 242 17.93 -21.65 -4.27
N GLN A 243 18.74 -20.74 -3.75
CA GLN A 243 19.83 -20.09 -4.48
C GLN A 243 21.13 -20.14 -3.66
N PRO A 244 22.30 -20.19 -4.33
CA PRO A 244 23.58 -20.10 -3.64
C PRO A 244 23.71 -18.80 -2.85
N ASP A 245 24.37 -18.85 -1.69
CA ASP A 245 24.57 -17.69 -0.81
C ASP A 245 25.24 -16.50 -1.55
N ALA A 246 26.10 -16.76 -2.51
CA ALA A 246 26.73 -15.72 -3.34
C ALA A 246 25.72 -14.88 -4.14
N ARG A 247 24.51 -15.39 -4.37
CA ARG A 247 23.43 -14.71 -5.12
C ARG A 247 22.31 -14.20 -4.22
N VAL A 248 22.44 -14.31 -2.90
CA VAL A 248 21.41 -13.88 -1.93
C VAL A 248 22.02 -12.87 -0.97
N THR A 249 21.32 -11.78 -0.75
CA THR A 249 21.63 -10.79 0.28
C THR A 249 20.45 -10.64 1.24
N LEU A 250 20.69 -10.88 2.52
CA LEU A 250 19.69 -10.63 3.55
C LEU A 250 19.61 -9.14 3.86
N VAL A 251 18.40 -8.58 3.81
CA VAL A 251 18.11 -7.23 4.28
C VAL A 251 17.51 -7.36 5.69
N ALA A 252 18.35 -7.27 6.71
CA ALA A 252 17.99 -7.60 8.09
C ALA A 252 18.32 -6.49 9.11
N HIS A 253 18.76 -5.32 8.63
CA HIS A 253 19.19 -4.22 9.48
C HIS A 253 18.03 -3.31 9.93
N ASN A 254 16.93 -3.25 9.18
CA ASN A 254 15.74 -2.51 9.55
C ASN A 254 14.82 -3.38 10.43
N ARG A 255 14.84 -3.16 11.73
CA ARG A 255 14.03 -3.93 12.67
C ARG A 255 12.97 -3.06 13.31
N GLY A 256 11.80 -3.64 13.57
CA GLY A 256 10.66 -2.94 14.15
C GLY A 256 9.75 -2.27 13.12
N ASP A 257 8.53 -1.97 13.57
CA ASP A 257 7.49 -1.38 12.69
C ASP A 257 7.90 0.01 12.20
N GLU A 258 8.61 0.76 13.00
CA GLU A 258 9.09 2.12 12.72
C GLU A 258 10.08 2.19 11.55
N HIS A 259 10.78 1.09 11.23
CA HIS A 259 11.73 0.98 10.13
C HIS A 259 11.13 0.32 8.87
N ALA A 260 9.87 -0.09 8.91
CA ALA A 260 9.22 -0.75 7.78
C ALA A 260 9.23 0.11 6.50
N TYR A 261 9.17 1.42 6.62
CA TYR A 261 9.26 2.33 5.46
C TYR A 261 10.61 2.23 4.74
N ALA A 262 11.71 1.98 5.49
CA ALA A 262 13.05 1.86 4.92
C ALA A 262 13.19 0.57 4.10
N ASP A 263 12.68 -0.56 4.60
CA ASP A 263 12.61 -1.80 3.82
C ASP A 263 11.71 -1.65 2.59
N LEU A 264 10.57 -0.97 2.73
CA LEU A 264 9.71 -0.68 1.58
C LEU A 264 10.43 0.18 0.54
N TRP A 265 11.18 1.18 0.98
CA TRP A 265 12.01 2.01 0.11
C TRP A 265 13.08 1.19 -0.59
N LEU A 266 13.82 0.32 0.12
CA LEU A 266 14.80 -0.58 -0.48
C LEU A 266 14.18 -1.53 -1.50
N MET A 267 12.99 -2.09 -1.21
CA MET A 267 12.27 -2.90 -2.17
C MET A 267 11.98 -2.13 -3.47
N THR A 268 11.63 -0.85 -3.39
CA THR A 268 11.37 -0.05 -4.61
C THR A 268 12.62 0.21 -5.47
N GLN A 269 13.81 -0.03 -4.94
CA GLN A 269 15.08 0.05 -5.72
C GLN A 269 15.33 -1.21 -6.55
N CYS A 270 14.63 -2.33 -6.27
CA CYS A 270 14.74 -3.57 -7.02
C CYS A 270 13.97 -3.50 -8.34
N GLN A 271 14.36 -4.37 -9.29
CA GLN A 271 13.79 -4.40 -10.63
C GLN A 271 12.65 -5.41 -10.77
N HIS A 272 12.74 -6.55 -10.10
CA HIS A 272 11.76 -7.64 -10.15
C HIS A 272 11.38 -8.10 -8.75
N PHE A 273 10.27 -8.85 -8.64
CA PHE A 273 9.67 -9.13 -7.34
C PHE A 273 9.13 -10.56 -7.24
N ILE A 274 9.42 -11.21 -6.13
CA ILE A 274 8.73 -12.40 -5.63
C ILE A 274 8.11 -11.98 -4.31
N ILE A 275 6.79 -11.78 -4.28
CA ILE A 275 6.11 -11.23 -3.10
C ILE A 275 5.49 -12.32 -2.23
N ALA A 276 5.37 -12.04 -0.93
CA ALA A 276 4.55 -12.83 -0.02
C ALA A 276 3.06 -12.46 -0.16
N ASN A 277 2.19 -13.17 0.55
CA ASN A 277 0.80 -12.79 0.78
C ASN A 277 0.68 -11.62 1.78
N SER A 278 1.29 -10.50 1.42
CA SER A 278 1.42 -9.33 2.28
C SER A 278 1.22 -8.03 1.52
N THR A 279 0.39 -7.14 2.05
CA THR A 279 0.19 -5.79 1.50
C THR A 279 1.47 -4.96 1.47
N PHE A 280 2.43 -5.27 2.34
CA PHE A 280 3.75 -4.65 2.35
C PHE A 280 4.50 -4.88 1.03
N SER A 281 4.72 -6.13 0.66
CA SER A 281 5.42 -6.45 -0.58
C SER A 281 4.58 -6.19 -1.84
N TRP A 282 3.25 -6.21 -1.72
CA TRP A 282 2.37 -5.74 -2.78
C TRP A 282 2.71 -4.30 -3.16
N TRP A 283 2.81 -3.41 -2.15
CA TRP A 283 3.17 -2.00 -2.39
C TRP A 283 4.62 -1.82 -2.84
N GLY A 284 5.57 -2.59 -2.31
CA GLY A 284 6.95 -2.57 -2.80
C GLY A 284 7.03 -2.83 -4.30
N ALA A 285 6.33 -3.87 -4.77
CA ALA A 285 6.26 -4.19 -6.19
C ALA A 285 5.47 -3.14 -6.99
N TRP A 286 4.35 -2.63 -6.46
CA TRP A 286 3.52 -1.66 -7.19
C TRP A 286 4.23 -0.31 -7.34
N LEU A 287 4.87 0.19 -6.30
CA LEU A 287 5.55 1.49 -6.28
C LEU A 287 6.86 1.51 -7.10
N ALA A 288 7.54 0.38 -7.25
CA ALA A 288 8.77 0.32 -8.05
C ALA A 288 8.52 0.79 -9.48
N ALA A 289 9.41 1.65 -9.99
CA ALA A 289 9.23 2.36 -11.26
C ALA A 289 9.86 1.64 -12.47
N HIS A 290 10.46 0.44 -12.29
CA HIS A 290 11.14 -0.25 -13.37
C HIS A 290 10.17 -0.63 -14.51
N PRO A 291 10.45 -0.24 -15.78
CA PRO A 291 9.49 -0.33 -16.87
C PRO A 291 9.13 -1.76 -17.30
N VAL A 292 10.06 -2.70 -17.14
CA VAL A 292 9.87 -4.12 -17.52
C VAL A 292 9.88 -5.04 -16.31
N LYS A 293 9.40 -4.55 -15.17
CA LYS A 293 9.37 -5.35 -13.94
C LYS A 293 8.49 -6.58 -14.06
N LEU A 294 8.99 -7.70 -13.55
CA LEU A 294 8.22 -8.92 -13.34
C LEU A 294 7.84 -9.00 -11.86
N VAL A 295 6.58 -9.35 -11.61
CA VAL A 295 6.08 -9.59 -10.26
C VAL A 295 5.47 -10.98 -10.21
N ILE A 296 5.97 -11.83 -9.32
CA ILE A 296 5.42 -13.14 -9.03
C ILE A 296 4.73 -13.08 -7.66
N ALA A 297 3.47 -13.46 -7.64
CA ALA A 297 2.63 -13.46 -6.45
C ALA A 297 2.10 -14.87 -6.15
N PRO A 298 1.82 -15.19 -4.88
CA PRO A 298 1.21 -16.46 -4.54
C PRO A 298 -0.22 -16.54 -5.09
N GLY A 299 -0.49 -17.61 -5.85
CA GLY A 299 -1.77 -17.87 -6.52
C GLY A 299 -2.69 -18.83 -5.78
N PHE A 300 -2.52 -18.99 -4.46
CA PHE A 300 -3.38 -19.88 -3.65
C PHE A 300 -4.39 -19.07 -2.82
N GLU A 301 -5.56 -19.65 -2.64
CA GLU A 301 -6.54 -19.15 -1.68
C GLU A 301 -6.13 -19.61 -0.29
N ILE A 302 -5.85 -18.66 0.60
CA ILE A 302 -5.73 -18.95 2.01
C ILE A 302 -7.15 -19.09 2.55
N MET A 303 -7.59 -20.33 2.70
CA MET A 303 -8.89 -20.65 3.29
C MET A 303 -8.93 -20.15 4.73
N ALA A 304 -9.67 -19.09 4.95
CA ALA A 304 -9.83 -18.48 6.26
C ALA A 304 -10.53 -19.44 7.23
N THR A 305 -9.83 -19.92 8.22
CA THR A 305 -10.49 -20.33 9.46
C THR A 305 -10.86 -19.07 10.22
N LYS A 306 -12.09 -18.90 10.55
CA LYS A 306 -12.86 -17.88 11.33
C LYS A 306 -12.22 -16.53 11.74
N ARG A 307 -10.93 -16.23 11.50
CA ARG A 307 -10.23 -14.99 11.92
C ARG A 307 -9.18 -14.47 10.93
N VAL A 308 -9.08 -15.01 9.75
CA VAL A 308 -7.92 -14.78 8.89
C VAL A 308 -8.29 -14.09 7.61
N THR A 309 -7.49 -13.11 7.25
CA THR A 309 -7.49 -12.47 5.94
C THR A 309 -7.16 -13.51 4.88
N SER A 310 -8.11 -13.78 3.98
CA SER A 310 -7.84 -14.55 2.77
C SER A 310 -6.89 -13.74 1.87
N TRP A 311 -6.02 -14.43 1.15
CA TRP A 311 -5.21 -13.88 0.08
C TRP A 311 -5.80 -14.31 -1.27
N GLY A 312 -5.59 -13.50 -2.31
CA GLY A 312 -6.08 -13.82 -3.65
C GLY A 312 -7.56 -13.54 -3.87
N PHE A 313 -8.20 -12.79 -2.97
CA PHE A 313 -9.56 -12.31 -3.14
C PHE A 313 -9.71 -11.41 -4.38
N ASN A 314 -10.94 -11.27 -4.87
CA ASN A 314 -11.24 -10.56 -6.11
C ASN A 314 -10.75 -9.11 -6.07
N GLY A 315 -9.90 -8.77 -7.04
CA GLY A 315 -9.35 -7.42 -7.23
C GLY A 315 -8.07 -7.10 -6.48
N LEU A 316 -7.55 -8.00 -5.62
CA LEU A 316 -6.30 -7.75 -4.90
C LEU A 316 -5.09 -7.69 -5.84
N LEU A 317 -4.94 -8.71 -6.70
CA LEU A 317 -3.74 -8.86 -7.52
C LEU A 317 -3.95 -8.22 -8.89
N PRO A 318 -3.06 -7.34 -9.34
CA PRO A 318 -3.07 -6.81 -10.71
C PRO A 318 -3.00 -7.94 -11.73
N ARG A 319 -3.80 -7.86 -12.79
CA ARG A 319 -3.94 -8.94 -13.80
C ARG A 319 -2.65 -9.30 -14.54
N HIS A 320 -1.70 -8.39 -14.59
CA HIS A 320 -0.42 -8.60 -15.26
C HIS A 320 0.65 -9.26 -14.37
N TRP A 321 0.36 -9.49 -13.10
CA TRP A 321 1.25 -10.23 -12.20
C TRP A 321 1.14 -11.73 -12.45
N ILE A 322 2.26 -12.42 -12.28
CA ILE A 322 2.36 -13.87 -12.49
C ILE A 322 1.96 -14.58 -11.21
N LEU A 323 1.00 -15.49 -11.29
CA LEU A 323 0.58 -16.31 -10.16
C LEU A 323 1.31 -17.65 -10.17
N LYS A 324 1.81 -18.12 -9.01
CA LYS A 324 2.49 -19.42 -8.82
C LYS A 324 2.03 -20.17 -7.59
#